data_5a35555696decd0210f446d740a99b45
#
_entry.id   5a35555696decd0210f446d740a99b45
#
_cell.length_a   1.000
_cell.length_b   1.000
_cell.length_c   1.000
_cell.angle_alpha   90.00
_cell.angle_beta   90.00
_cell.angle_gamma   90.00
#
_symmetry.space_group_name_H-M   'P 1'
#
loop_
_entity.id
_entity.type
_entity.pdbx_description
1 polymer ?
#
loop_
_entity_poly.entity_id
_entity_poly.type
_entity_poly.pdbx_seq_one_letter_code
_entity_poly.pdbx_strand_id
1 'polypeptide(L)'
;MFANFRSEQGVLQGMYKFRFATERGEGSGVMFATAGGRLYGGDSGSSFVGHFTEAEGVVSAECMMSRHYHDPGYVPMFDADNIAMNFTGARRGEEVHFEGGSPALPGIRFTTVLTPIDDADAPPPGVVGADGIGNGLYSIHIRMLDGIDAGNTGVMMLHDGRIRGGDAFFDYVGAYSAANGRWKGELINREHTPAKGDRPLFGGHEVGIGFSGTYDADGAEGEATALAGKRSIRFKAVLRKLVKVEG
;
A
#
# COMPACT_ATOMS: atom_id res chain seq x y z
N MET A 1 -31.98 4.98 4.66
CA MET A 1 -31.82 3.61 5.18
C MET A 1 -30.85 2.92 4.25
N PHE A 2 -29.56 3.10 4.46
CA PHE A 2 -28.50 2.49 3.64
C PHE A 2 -28.15 1.15 4.27
N ALA A 3 -28.49 0.08 3.56
CA ALA A 3 -28.19 -1.27 3.97
C ALA A 3 -26.67 -1.47 3.98
N ASN A 4 -26.11 -1.77 5.16
CA ASN A 4 -24.80 -2.35 5.31
C ASN A 4 -24.79 -3.68 4.55
N PHE A 5 -24.25 -3.69 3.34
CA PHE A 5 -23.82 -4.91 2.69
C PHE A 5 -22.54 -5.43 3.37
N ARG A 6 -22.67 -5.97 4.57
CA ARG A 6 -21.73 -6.97 5.06
C ARG A 6 -22.13 -8.26 4.36
N SER A 7 -21.38 -8.64 3.35
CA SER A 7 -21.59 -9.89 2.64
C SER A 7 -21.36 -11.05 3.60
N GLU A 8 -22.37 -11.88 3.76
CA GLU A 8 -22.24 -13.22 4.31
C GLU A 8 -21.15 -13.95 3.54
N GLN A 9 -20.06 -14.36 4.23
CA GLN A 9 -18.94 -15.15 3.72
C GLN A 9 -18.33 -14.65 2.40
N GLY A 10 -17.93 -13.38 2.36
CA GLY A 10 -17.42 -12.78 1.14
C GLY A 10 -15.95 -13.10 0.89
N VAL A 11 -15.65 -13.34 -0.37
CA VAL A 11 -14.31 -13.38 -0.97
C VAL A 11 -13.44 -12.25 -0.41
N LEU A 12 -12.16 -12.52 -0.20
CA LEU A 12 -11.16 -11.52 0.20
C LEU A 12 -11.20 -10.35 -0.80
N GLN A 13 -11.59 -9.16 -0.34
CA GLN A 13 -11.74 -7.97 -1.17
C GLN A 13 -11.56 -6.70 -0.35
N GLY A 14 -10.89 -5.70 -0.92
CA GLY A 14 -10.67 -4.40 -0.30
C GLY A 14 -9.25 -4.20 0.16
N MET A 15 -9.07 -3.27 1.10
CA MET A 15 -7.78 -2.91 1.66
C MET A 15 -7.57 -3.55 3.03
N TYR A 16 -6.37 -4.00 3.27
CA TYR A 16 -5.96 -4.65 4.52
C TYR A 16 -4.61 -4.10 4.96
N LYS A 17 -4.41 -3.95 6.26
CA LYS A 17 -3.06 -3.99 6.82
C LYS A 17 -2.65 -5.44 6.98
N PHE A 18 -1.38 -5.73 6.78
CA PHE A 18 -0.82 -7.01 7.18
C PHE A 18 0.26 -6.81 8.24
N ARG A 19 0.37 -7.78 9.13
CA ARG A 19 1.50 -7.96 10.02
C ARG A 19 2.09 -9.32 9.75
N PHE A 20 3.40 -9.38 9.62
CA PHE A 20 4.10 -10.64 9.40
C PHE A 20 5.18 -10.88 10.44
N ALA A 21 5.51 -12.15 10.65
CA ALA A 21 6.63 -12.57 11.47
C ALA A 21 7.35 -13.76 10.80
N THR A 22 8.66 -13.76 10.96
CA THR A 22 9.58 -14.83 10.59
C THR A 22 10.60 -15.00 11.71
N GLU A 23 11.45 -16.02 11.63
CA GLU A 23 12.60 -16.18 12.52
C GLU A 23 13.63 -15.04 12.38
N ARG A 24 13.58 -14.29 11.26
CA ARG A 24 14.51 -13.17 10.97
C ARG A 24 13.98 -11.81 11.40
N GLY A 25 12.70 -11.69 11.73
CA GLY A 25 12.08 -10.43 12.16
C GLY A 25 10.59 -10.35 11.85
N GLU A 26 10.02 -9.22 12.21
CA GLU A 26 8.62 -8.89 12.01
C GLU A 26 8.47 -7.56 11.27
N GLY A 27 7.33 -7.36 10.63
CA GLY A 27 6.99 -6.10 9.97
C GLY A 27 5.51 -6.00 9.65
N SER A 28 5.16 -4.91 8.99
CA SER A 28 3.80 -4.62 8.56
C SER A 28 3.79 -3.84 7.25
N GLY A 29 2.62 -3.78 6.65
CA GLY A 29 2.37 -3.03 5.41
C GLY A 29 0.90 -3.10 5.01
N VAL A 30 0.62 -2.81 3.75
CA VAL A 30 -0.73 -2.77 3.20
C VAL A 30 -0.92 -3.70 2.02
N MET A 31 -2.11 -4.26 1.91
CA MET A 31 -2.49 -5.17 0.83
C MET A 31 -3.84 -4.78 0.26
N PHE A 32 -3.99 -4.97 -1.05
CA PHE A 32 -5.24 -4.79 -1.80
C PHE A 32 -5.62 -6.11 -2.44
N ALA A 33 -6.84 -6.56 -2.17
CA ALA A 33 -7.44 -7.72 -2.82
C ALA A 33 -8.57 -7.28 -3.73
N THR A 34 -8.58 -7.76 -4.98
CA THR A 34 -9.64 -7.49 -5.94
C THR A 34 -10.64 -8.64 -6.00
N ALA A 35 -11.88 -8.36 -6.41
CA ALA A 35 -12.89 -9.39 -6.63
C ALA A 35 -12.46 -10.45 -7.67
N GLY A 36 -11.53 -10.09 -8.56
CA GLY A 36 -10.94 -11.01 -9.55
C GLY A 36 -9.80 -11.89 -9.00
N GLY A 37 -9.59 -11.96 -7.68
CA GLY A 37 -8.56 -12.80 -7.08
C GLY A 37 -7.13 -12.29 -7.23
N ARG A 38 -6.94 -11.00 -7.52
CA ARG A 38 -5.59 -10.39 -7.61
C ARG A 38 -5.21 -9.77 -6.28
N LEU A 39 -3.92 -9.86 -5.96
CA LEU A 39 -3.29 -9.25 -4.80
C LEU A 39 -2.25 -8.23 -5.23
N TYR A 40 -2.25 -7.10 -4.57
CA TYR A 40 -1.24 -6.05 -4.72
C TYR A 40 -0.93 -5.50 -3.33
N GLY A 41 0.29 -5.03 -3.11
CA GLY A 41 0.61 -4.41 -1.84
C GLY A 41 2.08 -4.18 -1.65
N GLY A 42 2.45 -3.88 -0.41
CA GLY A 42 3.84 -3.66 -0.03
C GLY A 42 3.98 -2.97 1.31
N ASP A 43 5.21 -2.64 1.59
CA ASP A 43 5.65 -1.88 2.75
C ASP A 43 6.64 -0.77 2.34
N SER A 44 7.43 -0.28 3.28
CA SER A 44 8.45 0.75 3.00
C SER A 44 9.58 0.30 2.07
N GLY A 45 9.83 -1.00 1.93
CA GLY A 45 10.99 -1.52 1.18
C GLY A 45 10.64 -2.40 0.00
N SER A 46 9.50 -3.09 0.10
CA SER A 46 9.10 -4.12 -0.86
C SER A 46 7.67 -3.93 -1.34
N SER A 47 7.41 -4.35 -2.55
CA SER A 47 6.08 -4.50 -3.11
C SER A 47 5.81 -5.96 -3.41
N PHE A 48 4.54 -6.35 -3.51
CA PHE A 48 4.17 -7.66 -4.01
C PHE A 48 2.97 -7.59 -4.95
N VAL A 49 2.96 -8.53 -5.88
CA VAL A 49 1.88 -8.74 -6.83
C VAL A 49 1.62 -10.23 -6.93
N GLY A 50 0.36 -10.62 -6.91
CA GLY A 50 0.00 -12.01 -6.91
C GLY A 50 -1.47 -12.28 -7.20
N HIS A 51 -1.87 -13.48 -6.87
CA HIS A 51 -3.25 -13.92 -6.95
C HIS A 51 -3.62 -14.79 -5.75
N PHE A 52 -4.91 -14.93 -5.52
CA PHE A 52 -5.44 -15.82 -4.50
C PHE A 52 -6.67 -16.55 -5.01
N THR A 53 -6.96 -17.67 -4.39
CA THR A 53 -8.19 -18.41 -4.51
C THR A 53 -8.76 -18.67 -3.12
N GLU A 54 -10.07 -18.72 -3.00
CA GLU A 54 -10.75 -19.06 -1.76
C GLU A 54 -11.74 -20.20 -2.03
N ALA A 55 -11.58 -21.30 -1.32
CA ALA A 55 -12.43 -22.47 -1.42
C ALA A 55 -12.60 -23.11 -0.04
N GLU A 56 -13.84 -23.44 0.35
CA GLU A 56 -14.16 -24.13 1.60
C GLU A 56 -13.60 -23.45 2.86
N GLY A 57 -13.52 -22.10 2.84
CA GLY A 57 -12.98 -21.30 3.95
C GLY A 57 -11.44 -21.26 4.03
N VAL A 58 -10.75 -21.87 3.07
CA VAL A 58 -9.31 -21.81 2.92
C VAL A 58 -8.95 -20.80 1.82
N VAL A 59 -8.03 -19.90 2.11
CA VAL A 59 -7.47 -18.96 1.16
C VAL A 59 -6.06 -19.40 0.80
N SER A 60 -5.80 -19.61 -0.49
CA SER A 60 -4.46 -19.89 -1.02
C SER A 60 -3.99 -18.70 -1.84
N ALA A 61 -2.77 -18.24 -1.60
CA ALA A 61 -2.22 -17.07 -2.28
C ALA A 61 -0.79 -17.35 -2.76
N GLU A 62 -0.48 -16.86 -3.95
CA GLU A 62 0.86 -16.87 -4.54
C GLU A 62 1.20 -15.45 -4.96
N CYS A 63 2.38 -14.97 -4.60
CA CYS A 63 2.83 -13.65 -4.99
C CYS A 63 4.33 -13.61 -5.27
N MET A 64 4.73 -12.65 -6.12
CA MET A 64 6.11 -12.22 -6.28
C MET A 64 6.31 -10.98 -5.42
N MET A 65 7.20 -11.07 -4.46
CA MET A 65 7.69 -9.93 -3.68
C MET A 65 8.91 -9.36 -4.39
N SER A 66 8.92 -8.02 -4.56
CA SER A 66 10.01 -7.29 -5.24
C SER A 66 10.43 -6.09 -4.41
N ARG A 67 11.72 -5.94 -4.22
CA ARG A 67 12.28 -4.76 -3.54
C ARG A 67 12.15 -3.54 -4.45
N HIS A 68 11.58 -2.45 -3.93
CA HIS A 68 11.44 -1.19 -4.66
C HIS A 68 12.29 -0.05 -4.08
N TYR A 69 12.84 -0.23 -2.88
CA TYR A 69 13.71 0.74 -2.23
C TYR A 69 15.08 0.15 -1.93
N HIS A 70 16.13 0.77 -2.48
CA HIS A 70 17.51 0.30 -2.40
C HIS A 70 18.36 1.27 -1.57
N ASP A 71 18.16 1.25 -0.25
CA ASP A 71 19.04 1.94 0.69
C ASP A 71 20.14 0.98 1.17
N PRO A 72 21.42 1.39 1.20
CA PRO A 72 22.50 0.55 1.72
C PRO A 72 22.33 0.11 3.19
N GLY A 73 21.57 0.87 3.97
CA GLY A 73 21.23 0.53 5.37
C GLY A 73 20.07 -0.44 5.51
N TYR A 74 19.33 -0.72 4.42
CA TYR A 74 18.21 -1.64 4.44
C TYR A 74 18.62 -3.01 3.91
N VAL A 75 18.72 -3.97 4.80
CA VAL A 75 18.99 -5.36 4.44
C VAL A 75 17.66 -6.06 4.13
N PRO A 76 17.45 -6.58 2.91
CA PRO A 76 16.23 -7.31 2.59
C PRO A 76 16.13 -8.57 3.45
N MET A 77 14.95 -8.84 3.97
CA MET A 77 14.69 -9.97 4.89
C MET A 77 15.11 -11.33 4.30
N PHE A 78 15.05 -11.47 2.97
CA PHE A 78 15.35 -12.72 2.28
C PHE A 78 16.66 -12.70 1.50
N ASP A 79 17.50 -11.68 1.68
CA ASP A 79 18.76 -11.49 0.94
C ASP A 79 18.57 -11.51 -0.60
N ALA A 80 17.35 -11.17 -1.07
CA ALA A 80 16.96 -11.21 -2.47
C ALA A 80 16.08 -10.02 -2.83
N ASP A 81 16.29 -9.46 -4.02
CA ASP A 81 15.46 -8.36 -4.53
C ASP A 81 14.10 -8.85 -5.07
N ASN A 82 14.02 -10.11 -5.48
CA ASN A 82 12.79 -10.74 -5.96
C ASN A 82 12.67 -12.15 -5.38
N ILE A 83 11.51 -12.46 -4.82
CA ILE A 83 11.26 -13.78 -4.24
C ILE A 83 9.79 -14.19 -4.39
N ALA A 84 9.55 -15.41 -4.88
CA ALA A 84 8.23 -16.01 -4.94
C ALA A 84 7.81 -16.50 -3.55
N MET A 85 6.58 -16.19 -3.17
CA MET A 85 5.99 -16.55 -1.88
C MET A 85 4.67 -17.27 -2.08
N ASN A 86 4.46 -18.33 -1.29
CA ASN A 86 3.22 -19.12 -1.27
C ASN A 86 2.65 -19.11 0.14
N PHE A 87 1.34 -18.90 0.24
CA PHE A 87 0.63 -18.83 1.51
C PHE A 87 -0.64 -19.66 1.48
N THR A 88 -0.99 -20.22 2.62
CA THR A 88 -2.29 -20.83 2.86
C THR A 88 -2.83 -20.28 4.18
N GLY A 89 -4.10 -19.91 4.21
CA GLY A 89 -4.69 -19.30 5.38
C GLY A 89 -6.19 -19.55 5.52
N ALA A 90 -6.73 -19.07 6.61
CA ALA A 90 -8.15 -19.15 6.91
C ALA A 90 -8.64 -17.89 7.62
N ARG A 91 -9.93 -17.60 7.48
CA ARG A 91 -10.59 -16.51 8.20
C ARG A 91 -10.75 -16.85 9.67
N ARG A 92 -10.53 -15.85 10.51
CA ARG A 92 -10.79 -15.88 11.95
C ARG A 92 -11.50 -14.56 12.35
N GLY A 93 -12.82 -14.57 12.29
CA GLY A 93 -13.60 -13.33 12.40
C GLY A 93 -13.40 -12.45 11.16
N GLU A 94 -13.01 -11.19 11.38
CA GLU A 94 -12.70 -10.25 10.29
C GLU A 94 -11.27 -10.40 9.76
N GLU A 95 -10.40 -11.10 10.47
CA GLU A 95 -9.01 -11.30 10.07
C GLU A 95 -8.83 -12.54 9.19
N VAL A 96 -7.75 -12.53 8.40
CA VAL A 96 -7.28 -13.74 7.69
C VAL A 96 -5.87 -14.05 8.16
N HIS A 97 -5.68 -15.25 8.65
CA HIS A 97 -4.39 -15.73 9.16
C HIS A 97 -3.75 -16.66 8.14
N PHE A 98 -2.55 -16.32 7.69
CA PHE A 98 -1.79 -17.09 6.71
C PHE A 98 -0.52 -17.67 7.32
N GLU A 99 -0.15 -18.84 6.83
CA GLU A 99 1.17 -19.42 6.99
C GLU A 99 1.74 -19.72 5.60
N GLY A 100 3.06 -19.62 5.45
CA GLY A 100 3.69 -19.90 4.17
C GLY A 100 5.18 -19.59 4.17
N GLY A 101 5.70 -19.29 3.01
CA GLY A 101 7.09 -18.96 2.82
C GLY A 101 7.49 -19.03 1.35
N SER A 102 8.79 -18.99 1.10
CA SER A 102 9.33 -19.10 -0.24
C SER A 102 9.81 -20.53 -0.53
N PRO A 103 9.47 -21.11 -1.69
CA PRO A 103 10.08 -22.37 -2.14
C PRO A 103 11.61 -22.28 -2.25
N ALA A 104 12.15 -21.08 -2.50
CA ALA A 104 13.60 -20.86 -2.58
C ALA A 104 14.29 -20.84 -1.20
N LEU A 105 13.54 -20.65 -0.12
CA LEU A 105 14.03 -20.58 1.26
C LEU A 105 13.16 -21.44 2.20
N PRO A 106 13.15 -22.77 2.01
CA PRO A 106 12.23 -23.67 2.71
C PRO A 106 12.40 -23.72 4.23
N GLY A 107 13.52 -23.22 4.74
CA GLY A 107 13.81 -23.12 6.19
C GLY A 107 13.25 -21.87 6.85
N ILE A 108 12.69 -20.91 6.10
CA ILE A 108 12.12 -19.68 6.67
C ILE A 108 10.60 -19.77 6.65
N ARG A 109 10.01 -19.85 7.83
CA ARG A 109 8.56 -19.83 8.01
C ARG A 109 8.06 -18.39 8.08
N PHE A 110 6.97 -18.13 7.39
CA PHE A 110 6.33 -16.82 7.34
C PHE A 110 4.89 -16.96 7.85
N THR A 111 4.55 -16.18 8.85
CA THR A 111 3.17 -16.04 9.31
C THR A 111 2.70 -14.62 9.06
N THR A 112 1.46 -14.45 8.61
CA THR A 112 0.90 -13.11 8.44
C THR A 112 -0.58 -13.06 8.82
N VAL A 113 -0.99 -11.93 9.37
CA VAL A 113 -2.38 -11.62 9.71
C VAL A 113 -2.80 -10.41 8.91
N LEU A 114 -3.89 -10.56 8.17
CA LEU A 114 -4.57 -9.47 7.48
C LEU A 114 -5.72 -8.95 8.34
N THR A 115 -5.75 -7.66 8.58
CA THR A 115 -6.85 -6.96 9.25
C THR A 115 -7.45 -5.96 8.27
N PRO A 116 -8.77 -5.95 8.03
CA PRO A 116 -9.41 -5.00 7.12
C PRO A 116 -9.12 -3.55 7.51
N ILE A 117 -8.89 -2.70 6.52
CA ILE A 117 -8.83 -1.25 6.67
C ILE A 117 -10.15 -0.68 6.14
N ASP A 118 -10.83 0.11 6.96
CA ASP A 118 -12.01 0.83 6.54
C ASP A 118 -11.62 2.06 5.69
N ASP A 119 -12.13 2.11 4.47
CA ASP A 119 -11.94 3.22 3.53
C ASP A 119 -13.26 3.98 3.23
N ALA A 120 -14.28 3.82 4.08
CA ALA A 120 -15.58 4.47 3.89
C ALA A 120 -15.51 6.00 3.94
N ASP A 121 -14.56 6.56 4.68
CA ASP A 121 -14.33 8.00 4.77
C ASP A 121 -13.44 8.54 3.62
N ALA A 122 -13.01 7.70 2.69
CA ALA A 122 -12.22 8.14 1.55
C ALA A 122 -13.04 9.11 0.67
N PRO A 123 -12.42 10.16 0.13
CA PRO A 123 -13.08 11.06 -0.82
C PRO A 123 -13.66 10.28 -2.02
N PRO A 124 -14.73 10.77 -2.66
CA PRO A 124 -15.22 10.15 -3.89
C PRO A 124 -14.14 10.16 -4.98
N PRO A 125 -14.15 9.18 -5.92
CA PRO A 125 -13.15 9.12 -6.97
C PRO A 125 -13.09 10.42 -7.75
N GLY A 126 -11.87 10.85 -8.07
CA GLY A 126 -11.67 11.99 -8.96
C GLY A 126 -11.87 11.62 -10.43
N VAL A 127 -11.75 12.60 -11.31
CA VAL A 127 -11.93 12.43 -12.76
C VAL A 127 -10.57 12.18 -13.41
N VAL A 128 -10.46 11.06 -14.14
CA VAL A 128 -9.28 10.69 -14.89
C VAL A 128 -9.60 10.78 -16.39
N GLY A 129 -8.89 11.64 -17.10
CA GLY A 129 -9.01 11.78 -18.56
C GLY A 129 -8.48 10.56 -19.30
N ALA A 130 -8.77 10.45 -20.61
CA ALA A 130 -8.31 9.34 -21.42
C ALA A 130 -6.77 9.24 -21.51
N ASP A 131 -6.08 10.36 -21.34
CA ASP A 131 -4.63 10.49 -21.24
C ASP A 131 -4.14 10.56 -19.79
N GLY A 132 -4.98 10.22 -18.81
CA GLY A 132 -4.69 10.28 -17.38
C GLY A 132 -3.61 9.30 -16.95
N ILE A 133 -3.14 9.47 -15.71
CA ILE A 133 -2.19 8.53 -15.12
C ILE A 133 -2.79 7.11 -15.11
N GLY A 134 -2.02 6.15 -15.59
CA GLY A 134 -2.51 4.77 -15.75
C GLY A 134 -2.79 4.07 -14.42
N ASN A 135 -3.82 3.24 -14.39
CA ASN A 135 -4.08 2.35 -13.26
C ASN A 135 -2.86 1.49 -12.98
N GLY A 136 -2.46 1.37 -11.71
CA GLY A 136 -1.26 0.63 -11.35
C GLY A 136 -0.88 0.69 -9.89
N LEU A 137 0.05 -0.19 -9.54
CA LEU A 137 0.80 -0.11 -8.30
C LEU A 137 2.07 0.71 -8.55
N TYR A 138 2.31 1.67 -7.70
CA TYR A 138 3.46 2.58 -7.75
C TYR A 138 4.23 2.50 -6.43
N SER A 139 5.56 2.62 -6.49
CA SER A 139 6.32 3.04 -5.31
C SER A 139 6.12 4.53 -5.08
N ILE A 140 6.11 4.97 -3.84
CA ILE A 140 6.14 6.37 -3.46
C ILE A 140 7.39 6.66 -2.64
N HIS A 141 8.06 7.75 -2.95
CA HIS A 141 9.20 8.25 -2.20
C HIS A 141 8.96 9.72 -1.83
N ILE A 142 9.08 10.03 -0.54
CA ILE A 142 8.84 11.36 0.02
C ILE A 142 10.16 12.04 0.32
N ARG A 143 10.33 13.27 -0.19
CA ARG A 143 11.47 14.15 0.09
C ARG A 143 10.99 15.46 0.68
N MET A 144 11.56 15.84 1.81
CA MET A 144 11.26 17.14 2.40
C MET A 144 11.82 18.25 1.51
N LEU A 145 11.12 19.40 1.45
CA LEU A 145 11.56 20.53 0.61
C LEU A 145 12.85 21.21 1.09
N ASP A 146 13.28 20.98 2.32
CA ASP A 146 14.57 21.40 2.84
C ASP A 146 15.75 20.53 2.33
N GLY A 147 15.46 19.54 1.49
CA GLY A 147 16.44 18.63 0.90
C GLY A 147 16.78 17.42 1.77
N ILE A 148 16.18 17.28 2.95
CA ILE A 148 16.36 16.09 3.78
C ILE A 148 15.57 14.94 3.13
N ASP A 149 16.30 13.90 2.74
CA ASP A 149 15.70 12.63 2.37
C ASP A 149 15.55 11.78 3.63
N ALA A 150 14.32 11.72 4.14
CA ALA A 150 14.02 10.97 5.35
C ALA A 150 13.80 9.47 5.09
N GLY A 151 14.06 9.00 3.85
CA GLY A 151 13.87 7.59 3.48
C GLY A 151 12.42 7.11 3.57
N ASN A 152 11.45 8.02 3.58
CA ASN A 152 10.04 7.66 3.69
C ASN A 152 9.53 7.16 2.34
N THR A 153 9.30 5.87 2.28
CA THR A 153 8.88 5.14 1.08
C THR A 153 7.71 4.22 1.40
N GLY A 154 6.95 3.87 0.38
CA GLY A 154 5.79 2.99 0.49
C GLY A 154 5.27 2.60 -0.89
N VAL A 155 4.06 2.10 -0.93
CA VAL A 155 3.36 1.74 -2.16
C VAL A 155 2.04 2.49 -2.28
N MET A 156 1.64 2.79 -3.52
CA MET A 156 0.39 3.48 -3.82
C MET A 156 -0.30 2.82 -5.01
N MET A 157 -1.50 2.37 -4.80
CA MET A 157 -2.41 1.90 -5.84
C MET A 157 -3.20 3.08 -6.36
N LEU A 158 -3.07 3.38 -7.65
CA LEU A 158 -3.91 4.32 -8.39
C LEU A 158 -4.89 3.54 -9.25
N HIS A 159 -6.18 3.76 -9.06
CA HIS A 159 -7.21 3.06 -9.83
C HIS A 159 -8.45 3.94 -9.97
N ASP A 160 -8.77 4.35 -11.22
CA ASP A 160 -9.98 5.09 -11.58
C ASP A 160 -10.29 6.28 -10.65
N GLY A 161 -9.29 7.13 -10.43
CA GLY A 161 -9.41 8.32 -9.59
C GLY A 161 -9.37 8.06 -8.08
N ARG A 162 -9.16 6.82 -7.64
CA ARG A 162 -8.99 6.46 -6.23
C ARG A 162 -7.52 6.23 -5.89
N ILE A 163 -7.16 6.61 -4.68
CA ILE A 163 -5.87 6.33 -4.07
C ILE A 163 -6.08 5.34 -2.93
N ARG A 164 -5.30 4.26 -2.92
CA ARG A 164 -5.09 3.39 -1.78
C ARG A 164 -3.60 3.10 -1.68
N GLY A 165 -3.04 3.13 -0.50
CA GLY A 165 -1.61 2.93 -0.35
C GLY A 165 -1.20 2.74 1.09
N GLY A 166 0.10 2.66 1.33
CA GLY A 166 0.66 2.60 2.66
C GLY A 166 2.12 2.21 2.66
N ASP A 167 2.63 2.12 3.86
CA ASP A 167 3.97 1.68 4.17
C ASP A 167 3.95 0.75 5.42
N ALA A 168 5.07 0.59 6.08
CA ALA A 168 5.14 -0.24 7.29
C ALA A 168 4.31 0.29 8.48
N PHE A 169 3.93 1.57 8.47
CA PHE A 169 3.32 2.24 9.61
C PHE A 169 1.98 2.91 9.30
N PHE A 170 1.79 3.37 8.05
CA PHE A 170 0.65 4.18 7.64
C PHE A 170 -0.13 3.56 6.49
N ASP A 171 -1.43 3.79 6.46
CA ASP A 171 -2.27 3.61 5.29
C ASP A 171 -2.66 4.95 4.68
N TYR A 172 -2.83 4.97 3.35
CA TYR A 172 -3.24 6.13 2.57
C TYR A 172 -4.54 5.82 1.85
N VAL A 173 -5.56 6.64 2.06
CA VAL A 173 -6.82 6.55 1.32
C VAL A 173 -7.20 7.91 0.77
N GLY A 174 -7.60 8.00 -0.49
CA GLY A 174 -7.88 9.28 -1.09
C GLY A 174 -8.40 9.22 -2.52
N ALA A 175 -8.36 10.37 -3.18
CA ALA A 175 -8.79 10.53 -4.55
C ALA A 175 -7.87 11.47 -5.34
N TYR A 176 -7.82 11.27 -6.67
CA TYR A 176 -7.07 12.12 -7.58
C TYR A 176 -7.83 12.36 -8.89
N SER A 177 -7.56 13.49 -9.50
CA SER A 177 -7.93 13.78 -10.88
C SER A 177 -6.68 13.96 -11.72
N ALA A 178 -6.69 13.46 -12.96
CA ALA A 178 -5.52 13.51 -13.85
C ALA A 178 -5.94 13.70 -15.31
N ALA A 179 -5.38 14.71 -15.98
CA ALA A 179 -5.55 14.97 -17.39
C ALA A 179 -4.42 15.88 -17.91
N ASN A 180 -4.06 15.77 -19.19
CA ASN A 180 -3.10 16.64 -19.87
C ASN A 180 -1.74 16.73 -19.15
N GLY A 181 -1.21 15.60 -18.66
CA GLY A 181 0.06 15.50 -17.97
C GLY A 181 0.07 16.12 -16.56
N ARG A 182 -1.07 16.55 -16.03
CA ARG A 182 -1.20 17.13 -14.68
C ARG A 182 -2.15 16.33 -13.81
N TRP A 183 -1.81 16.21 -12.53
CA TRP A 183 -2.65 15.54 -11.56
C TRP A 183 -2.72 16.35 -10.27
N LYS A 184 -3.80 16.13 -9.53
CA LYS A 184 -4.02 16.71 -8.21
C LYS A 184 -4.97 15.82 -7.42
N GLY A 185 -4.90 15.92 -6.11
CA GLY A 185 -5.79 15.14 -5.26
C GLY A 185 -5.59 15.43 -3.79
N GLU A 186 -6.27 14.62 -3.02
CA GLU A 186 -6.17 14.63 -1.56
C GLU A 186 -6.23 13.20 -1.02
N LEU A 187 -5.61 12.99 0.11
CA LEU A 187 -5.63 11.72 0.82
C LEU A 187 -5.57 11.95 2.34
N ILE A 188 -6.02 10.96 3.06
CA ILE A 188 -5.83 10.83 4.50
C ILE A 188 -4.72 9.81 4.73
N ASN A 189 -3.73 10.19 5.52
CA ASN A 189 -2.64 9.33 5.98
C ASN A 189 -2.92 8.96 7.43
N ARG A 190 -3.12 7.67 7.72
CA ARG A 190 -3.49 7.15 9.06
C ARG A 190 -2.45 6.15 9.55
N GLU A 191 -2.08 6.26 10.81
CA GLU A 191 -1.18 5.31 11.45
C GLU A 191 -1.91 4.01 11.79
N HIS A 192 -1.53 2.91 11.14
CA HIS A 192 -2.07 1.58 11.42
C HIS A 192 -1.17 0.73 12.33
N THR A 193 0.11 1.10 12.45
CA THR A 193 1.09 0.43 13.29
C THR A 193 1.98 1.49 13.93
N PRO A 194 2.07 1.56 15.27
CA PRO A 194 2.91 2.53 15.94
C PRO A 194 4.38 2.40 15.54
N ALA A 195 5.00 3.50 15.13
CA ALA A 195 6.43 3.57 14.87
C ALA A 195 7.21 3.39 16.18
N LYS A 196 8.15 2.45 16.21
CA LYS A 196 8.97 2.19 17.41
C LYS A 196 9.96 3.35 17.64
N GLY A 197 9.66 4.19 18.63
CA GLY A 197 10.60 5.21 19.13
C GLY A 197 10.60 6.56 18.42
N ASP A 198 10.02 6.69 17.26
CA ASP A 198 9.96 7.92 16.50
C ASP A 198 8.56 8.56 16.50
N ARG A 199 8.55 9.88 16.39
CA ARG A 199 7.28 10.58 16.15
C ARG A 199 6.85 10.36 14.70
N PRO A 200 5.53 10.22 14.44
CA PRO A 200 5.01 10.17 13.08
C PRO A 200 5.59 11.32 12.25
N LEU A 201 5.97 11.05 10.99
CA LEU A 201 6.62 12.02 10.09
C LEU A 201 5.89 13.37 10.06
N PHE A 202 4.57 13.34 10.02
CA PHE A 202 3.74 14.54 9.97
C PHE A 202 3.26 15.01 11.36
N GLY A 203 3.75 14.38 12.44
CA GLY A 203 3.45 14.77 13.83
C GLY A 203 2.04 14.44 14.30
N GLY A 204 1.29 13.64 13.57
CA GLY A 204 -0.06 13.20 13.89
C GLY A 204 -0.34 11.77 13.46
N HIS A 205 -1.25 11.08 14.16
CA HIS A 205 -1.68 9.72 13.82
C HIS A 205 -2.62 9.67 12.61
N GLU A 206 -3.28 10.79 12.33
CA GLU A 206 -4.12 10.99 11.15
C GLU A 206 -3.89 12.39 10.61
N VAL A 207 -3.59 12.49 9.31
CA VAL A 207 -3.22 13.75 8.67
C VAL A 207 -3.80 13.81 7.26
N GLY A 208 -4.53 14.90 6.97
CA GLY A 208 -4.96 15.22 5.62
C GLY A 208 -3.80 15.77 4.78
N ILE A 209 -3.67 15.30 3.56
CA ILE A 209 -2.62 15.69 2.61
C ILE A 209 -3.26 16.08 1.29
N GLY A 210 -3.05 17.33 0.87
CA GLY A 210 -3.37 17.78 -0.48
C GLY A 210 -2.13 17.83 -1.36
N PHE A 211 -2.26 17.50 -2.64
CA PHE A 211 -1.13 17.49 -3.59
C PHE A 211 -1.50 17.94 -5.00
N SER A 212 -0.50 18.37 -5.75
CA SER A 212 -0.60 18.60 -7.19
C SER A 212 0.77 18.44 -7.87
N GLY A 213 0.75 18.10 -9.17
CA GLY A 213 1.99 17.90 -9.91
C GLY A 213 1.78 17.44 -11.34
N THR A 214 2.75 16.69 -11.85
CA THR A 214 2.79 16.18 -13.22
C THR A 214 2.95 14.67 -13.24
N TYR A 215 2.56 14.03 -14.34
CA TYR A 215 2.77 12.60 -14.58
C TYR A 215 3.18 12.35 -16.04
N ASP A 216 3.77 11.19 -16.24
CA ASP A 216 4.11 10.60 -17.53
C ASP A 216 3.75 9.10 -17.57
N ALA A 217 4.28 8.37 -18.54
CA ALA A 217 4.02 6.94 -18.69
C ALA A 217 4.61 6.09 -17.54
N ASP A 218 5.67 6.56 -16.89
CA ASP A 218 6.47 5.80 -15.93
C ASP A 218 6.17 6.16 -14.47
N GLY A 219 5.47 7.28 -14.25
CA GLY A 219 5.15 7.70 -12.89
C GLY A 219 4.56 9.09 -12.78
N ALA A 220 4.67 9.64 -11.57
CA ALA A 220 4.19 10.97 -11.27
C ALA A 220 5.11 11.64 -10.24
N GLU A 221 5.07 12.96 -10.23
CA GLU A 221 5.67 13.75 -9.16
C GLU A 221 4.75 14.89 -8.76
N GLY A 222 4.85 15.34 -7.53
CA GLY A 222 4.05 16.45 -7.06
C GLY A 222 4.57 17.03 -5.77
N GLU A 223 4.18 18.29 -5.54
CA GLU A 223 4.30 18.91 -4.24
C GLU A 223 3.06 18.61 -3.43
N ALA A 224 3.26 18.30 -2.17
CA ALA A 224 2.20 17.98 -1.23
C ALA A 224 2.32 18.81 0.04
N THR A 225 1.18 19.00 0.68
CA THR A 225 1.07 19.70 1.96
C THR A 225 0.28 18.84 2.94
N ALA A 226 0.92 18.46 4.03
CA ALA A 226 0.29 17.78 5.15
C ALA A 226 -0.16 18.81 6.20
N LEU A 227 -1.39 18.69 6.67
CA LEU A 227 -1.96 19.53 7.72
C LEU A 227 -1.96 18.78 9.06
N ALA A 228 -0.98 19.04 9.90
CA ALA A 228 -0.84 18.42 11.21
C ALA A 228 -1.18 19.45 12.31
N GLY A 229 -2.44 19.51 12.70
CA GLY A 229 -2.95 20.49 13.67
C GLY A 229 -2.75 21.92 13.16
N LYS A 230 -1.91 22.71 13.87
CA LYS A 230 -1.58 24.10 13.47
C LYS A 230 -0.38 24.22 12.54
N ARG A 231 0.22 23.10 12.13
CA ARG A 231 1.42 23.06 11.30
C ARG A 231 1.08 22.61 9.89
N SER A 232 1.74 23.21 8.93
CA SER A 232 1.73 22.81 7.52
C SER A 232 3.12 22.34 7.15
N ILE A 233 3.22 21.09 6.70
CA ILE A 233 4.48 20.47 6.30
C ILE A 233 4.43 20.27 4.79
N ARG A 234 5.38 20.86 4.07
CA ARG A 234 5.48 20.74 2.61
C ARG A 234 6.57 19.75 2.24
N PHE A 235 6.29 18.91 1.25
CA PHE A 235 7.21 17.90 0.75
C PHE A 235 6.97 17.61 -0.73
N LYS A 236 7.92 16.96 -1.36
CA LYS A 236 7.81 16.42 -2.72
C LYS A 236 7.55 14.91 -2.63
N ALA A 237 6.59 14.42 -3.40
CA ALA A 237 6.34 13.00 -3.59
C ALA A 237 6.71 12.61 -5.02
N VAL A 238 7.41 11.49 -5.16
CA VAL A 238 7.79 10.90 -6.46
C VAL A 238 7.24 9.49 -6.51
N LEU A 239 6.42 9.22 -7.53
CA LEU A 239 5.85 7.91 -7.80
C LEU A 239 6.55 7.27 -8.99
N ARG A 240 6.88 5.98 -8.87
CA ARG A 240 7.40 5.15 -9.95
C ARG A 240 6.48 3.96 -10.16
N LYS A 241 6.07 3.74 -11.39
CA LYS A 241 5.20 2.60 -11.72
C LYS A 241 5.94 1.28 -11.50
N LEU A 242 5.37 0.41 -10.68
CA LEU A 242 5.87 -0.94 -10.43
C LEU A 242 5.14 -1.95 -11.30
N VAL A 243 3.81 -1.86 -11.36
CA VAL A 243 2.96 -2.79 -12.12
C VAL A 243 1.76 -2.04 -12.70
N LYS A 244 1.40 -2.37 -13.94
CA LYS A 244 0.13 -1.95 -14.54
C LYS A 244 -1.00 -2.82 -13.97
N VAL A 245 -2.10 -2.21 -13.57
CA VAL A 245 -3.32 -2.91 -13.18
C VAL A 245 -4.32 -2.78 -14.33
N GLU A 246 -4.81 -3.92 -14.82
CA GLU A 246 -5.88 -3.95 -15.80
C GLU A 246 -7.21 -3.66 -15.10
N GLY A 247 -8.05 -2.86 -15.74
CA GLY A 247 -9.38 -2.48 -15.23
C GLY A 247 -10.40 -3.61 -15.37
#